data_6e0d2449782ae6e64960571928a8268a
#
_entry.id   6e0d2449782ae6e64960571928a8268a
#
_cell.length_a   1.000
_cell.length_b   1.000
_cell.length_c   1.000
_cell.angle_alpha   90.00
_cell.angle_beta   90.00
_cell.angle_gamma   90.00
#
_symmetry.space_group_name_H-M   'P 1'
#
loop_
_entity.id
_entity.type
_entity.pdbx_description
1 polymer ?
#
loop_
_entity_poly.entity_id
_entity_poly.type
_entity_poly.pdbx_seq_one_letter_code
_entity_poly.pdbx_strand_id
1 'polypeptide(L)'
;MARFLDLVHPAAGTALISQWRTGTAERSRTAADAVIDEWAAAETPPGRLAQHVFLSTDGTGLLFYAQWTSDEDHLAWARARRDAMVSRVDTLVPGIERPGLRRTRLDRSVTHDAVRSAGLLAVGTVAVADVEGVVGPEQGLLAAHVHLTADGERAIVVTEWTDTASHETATRGAPAFERYTLHHSFLHDRVGTVPGDAEGQMRRG
;
A
#
# COMPACT_ATOMS: atom_id res chain seq x y z
N MET A 1 5.22 17.75 6.56
CA MET A 1 4.63 17.44 5.26
C MET A 1 4.72 15.94 5.09
N ALA A 2 3.58 15.25 5.08
CA ALA A 2 3.57 13.81 4.88
C ALA A 2 4.05 13.53 3.45
N ARG A 3 5.21 12.89 3.30
CA ARG A 3 5.52 12.18 2.06
C ARG A 3 4.42 11.15 1.86
N PHE A 4 3.81 11.14 0.72
CA PHE A 4 2.95 10.07 0.31
C PHE A 4 3.78 8.79 0.39
N LEU A 5 3.63 7.92 1.17
CA LEU A 5 3.95 6.51 1.20
C LEU A 5 5.42 6.10 1.01
N ASP A 6 5.92 5.40 1.96
CA ASP A 6 7.03 4.48 1.75
C ASP A 6 6.47 3.16 1.19
N LEU A 7 6.17 3.12 -0.12
CA LEU A 7 5.75 1.91 -0.81
C LEU A 7 6.93 0.96 -1.13
N VAL A 8 8.15 1.39 -0.80
CA VAL A 8 9.38 0.65 -1.07
C VAL A 8 10.17 0.47 0.22
N HIS A 9 9.76 -0.48 1.05
CA HIS A 9 10.53 -0.79 2.25
C HIS A 9 11.55 -1.89 1.94
N PRO A 10 12.86 -1.69 2.22
CA PRO A 10 13.92 -2.62 1.82
C PRO A 10 13.82 -4.00 2.50
N ALA A 11 13.17 -4.09 3.66
CA ALA A 11 12.93 -5.34 4.36
C ALA A 11 11.62 -6.03 3.97
N ALA A 12 10.85 -5.48 3.01
CA ALA A 12 9.59 -6.07 2.61
C ALA A 12 9.82 -7.34 1.76
N GLY A 13 9.42 -8.48 2.31
CA GLY A 13 9.38 -9.75 1.59
C GLY A 13 8.05 -9.97 0.88
N THR A 14 6.99 -9.26 1.28
CA THR A 14 5.68 -9.32 0.61
C THR A 14 4.94 -7.98 0.70
N ALA A 15 4.19 -7.66 -0.34
CA ALA A 15 3.22 -6.57 -0.36
C ALA A 15 1.81 -7.15 -0.53
N LEU A 16 0.88 -6.67 0.27
CA LEU A 16 -0.49 -7.12 0.30
C LEU A 16 -1.40 -6.00 -0.19
N ILE A 17 -2.16 -6.27 -1.22
CA ILE A 17 -3.08 -5.31 -1.85
C ILE A 17 -4.49 -5.87 -1.75
N SER A 18 -5.39 -5.16 -1.06
CA SER A 18 -6.77 -5.59 -0.87
C SER A 18 -7.73 -4.43 -1.11
N GLN A 19 -8.76 -4.69 -1.89
CA GLN A 19 -9.82 -3.73 -2.17
C GLN A 19 -11.11 -4.18 -1.49
N TRP A 20 -11.82 -3.21 -0.90
CA TRP A 20 -13.15 -3.44 -0.34
C TRP A 20 -14.15 -2.53 -1.03
N ARG A 21 -15.33 -3.05 -1.32
CA ARG A 21 -16.44 -2.28 -1.88
C ARG A 21 -17.48 -2.06 -0.79
N THR A 22 -17.76 -0.80 -0.51
CA THR A 22 -18.67 -0.38 0.57
C THR A 22 -19.93 0.28 0.04
N GLY A 23 -19.90 0.71 -1.23
CA GLY A 23 -21.02 1.26 -1.97
C GLY A 23 -21.21 2.77 -1.85
N THR A 24 -20.83 3.42 -0.72
CA THR A 24 -20.96 4.87 -0.54
C THR A 24 -19.75 5.47 0.20
N ALA A 25 -19.54 6.78 0.03
CA ALA A 25 -18.44 7.49 0.67
C ALA A 25 -18.54 7.50 2.21
N GLU A 26 -19.73 7.57 2.76
CA GLU A 26 -19.96 7.50 4.21
C GLU A 26 -19.58 6.12 4.73
N ARG A 27 -20.06 5.06 4.11
CA ARG A 27 -19.73 3.68 4.48
C ARG A 27 -18.23 3.39 4.32
N SER A 28 -17.60 3.94 3.27
CA SER A 28 -16.15 3.83 3.07
C SER A 28 -15.39 4.43 4.25
N ARG A 29 -15.73 5.65 4.66
CA ARG A 29 -15.09 6.30 5.80
C ARG A 29 -15.33 5.54 7.10
N THR A 30 -16.58 5.17 7.39
CA THR A 30 -16.90 4.39 8.59
C THR A 30 -16.12 3.08 8.66
N ALA A 31 -16.03 2.34 7.54
CA ALA A 31 -15.26 1.11 7.50
C ALA A 31 -13.75 1.35 7.63
N ALA A 32 -13.22 2.41 7.02
CA ALA A 32 -11.82 2.79 7.15
C ALA A 32 -11.46 3.14 8.60
N ASP A 33 -12.25 4.02 9.23
CA ASP A 33 -12.04 4.46 10.61
C ASP A 33 -12.13 3.26 11.58
N ALA A 34 -13.11 2.38 11.41
CA ALA A 34 -13.25 1.17 12.22
C ALA A 34 -12.01 0.25 12.12
N VAL A 35 -11.45 0.07 10.91
CA VAL A 35 -10.22 -0.71 10.73
C VAL A 35 -9.02 -0.02 11.36
N ILE A 36 -8.91 1.30 11.22
CA ILE A 36 -7.84 2.11 11.81
C ILE A 36 -7.87 2.01 13.33
N ASP A 37 -9.05 2.15 13.96
CA ASP A 37 -9.22 2.03 15.40
C ASP A 37 -8.80 0.64 15.91
N GLU A 38 -9.18 -0.44 15.20
CA GLU A 38 -8.77 -1.79 15.52
C GLU A 38 -7.25 -1.98 15.48
N TRP A 39 -6.59 -1.40 14.46
CA TRP A 39 -5.14 -1.49 14.33
C TRP A 39 -4.40 -0.60 15.33
N ALA A 40 -4.96 0.56 15.67
CA ALA A 40 -4.39 1.47 16.66
C ALA A 40 -4.49 0.90 18.10
N ALA A 41 -5.58 0.19 18.38
CA ALA A 41 -5.80 -0.45 19.69
C ALA A 41 -4.98 -1.74 19.89
N ALA A 42 -4.52 -2.36 18.80
CA ALA A 42 -3.79 -3.62 18.86
C ALA A 42 -2.27 -3.38 18.91
N GLU A 43 -1.56 -4.30 19.57
CA GLU A 43 -0.11 -4.35 19.45
C GLU A 43 0.30 -4.55 17.97
N THR A 44 1.30 -3.79 17.52
CA THR A 44 1.83 -3.93 16.17
C THR A 44 2.41 -5.32 15.97
N PRO A 45 1.92 -6.09 14.99
CA PRO A 45 2.42 -7.43 14.76
C PRO A 45 3.90 -7.42 14.37
N PRO A 46 4.68 -8.37 14.87
CA PRO A 46 6.03 -8.60 14.35
C PRO A 46 5.98 -8.79 12.82
N GLY A 47 6.89 -8.17 12.12
CA GLY A 47 6.98 -8.28 10.66
C GLY A 47 6.07 -7.34 9.87
N ARG A 48 5.11 -6.61 10.47
CA ARG A 48 4.39 -5.54 9.77
C ARG A 48 5.28 -4.30 9.67
N LEU A 49 5.61 -3.90 8.44
CA LEU A 49 6.51 -2.77 8.15
C LEU A 49 5.73 -1.49 7.86
N ALA A 50 4.66 -1.59 7.09
CA ALA A 50 3.78 -0.49 6.79
C ALA A 50 2.36 -0.98 6.52
N GLN A 51 1.38 -0.12 6.80
CA GLN A 51 -0.02 -0.35 6.51
C GLN A 51 -0.69 0.96 6.12
N HIS A 52 -1.27 1.00 4.95
CA HIS A 52 -1.93 2.20 4.42
C HIS A 52 -3.39 1.92 4.12
N VAL A 53 -4.23 2.91 4.38
CA VAL A 53 -5.66 2.92 4.08
C VAL A 53 -5.94 4.07 3.14
N PHE A 54 -6.59 3.78 2.03
CA PHE A 54 -7.00 4.76 1.04
C PHE A 54 -8.49 4.69 0.80
N LEU A 55 -9.08 5.84 0.49
CA LEU A 55 -10.44 5.98 0.02
C LEU A 55 -10.46 6.12 -1.50
N SER A 56 -11.34 5.39 -2.17
CA SER A 56 -11.53 5.55 -3.61
C SER A 56 -12.10 6.94 -3.93
N THR A 57 -11.68 7.53 -5.03
CA THR A 57 -12.12 8.89 -5.42
C THR A 57 -13.57 8.96 -5.84
N ASP A 58 -14.16 7.83 -6.24
CA ASP A 58 -15.60 7.71 -6.52
C ASP A 58 -16.44 7.49 -5.25
N GLY A 59 -15.79 7.33 -4.10
CA GLY A 59 -16.42 7.14 -2.80
C GLY A 59 -16.97 5.74 -2.55
N THR A 60 -16.80 4.78 -3.47
CA THR A 60 -17.48 3.47 -3.37
C THR A 60 -16.66 2.39 -2.67
N GLY A 61 -15.40 2.65 -2.33
CA GLY A 61 -14.53 1.62 -1.77
C GLY A 61 -13.30 2.10 -1.06
N LEU A 62 -12.53 1.12 -0.62
CA LEU A 62 -11.26 1.24 0.09
C LEU A 62 -10.18 0.43 -0.60
N LEU A 63 -8.95 0.91 -0.48
CA LEU A 63 -7.75 0.14 -0.79
C LEU A 63 -6.91 0.03 0.48
N PHE A 64 -6.46 -1.17 0.78
CA PHE A 64 -5.44 -1.44 1.78
C PHE A 64 -4.17 -1.88 1.08
N TYR A 65 -3.06 -1.24 1.45
CA TYR A 65 -1.73 -1.61 1.01
C TYR A 65 -0.86 -1.85 2.24
N ALA A 66 -0.30 -3.04 2.37
CA ALA A 66 0.54 -3.41 3.49
C ALA A 66 1.85 -4.04 3.04
N GLN A 67 2.92 -3.76 3.79
CA GLN A 67 4.22 -4.39 3.62
C GLN A 67 4.58 -5.20 4.85
N TRP A 68 5.05 -6.42 4.62
CA TRP A 68 5.45 -7.35 5.65
C TRP A 68 6.82 -7.95 5.32
N THR A 69 7.53 -8.36 6.36
CA THR A 69 8.82 -9.04 6.22
C THR A 69 8.69 -10.35 5.46
N SER A 70 7.59 -11.09 5.67
CA SER A 70 7.31 -12.36 4.99
C SER A 70 5.82 -12.68 4.87
N ASP A 71 5.48 -13.65 4.04
CA ASP A 71 4.13 -14.22 3.98
C ASP A 71 3.77 -14.95 5.27
N GLU A 72 4.73 -15.62 5.90
CA GLU A 72 4.57 -16.38 7.14
C GLU A 72 4.13 -15.46 8.28
N ASP A 73 4.80 -14.32 8.45
CA ASP A 73 4.45 -13.33 9.49
C ASP A 73 3.05 -12.81 9.32
N HIS A 74 2.68 -12.44 8.08
CA HIS A 74 1.30 -12.02 7.81
C HIS A 74 0.29 -13.14 8.06
N LEU A 75 0.57 -14.38 7.63
CA LEU A 75 -0.34 -15.52 7.82
C LEU A 75 -0.52 -15.86 9.29
N ALA A 76 0.52 -15.77 10.09
CA ALA A 76 0.45 -15.97 11.54
C ALA A 76 -0.49 -14.94 12.19
N TRP A 77 -0.31 -13.66 11.86
CA TRP A 77 -1.20 -12.60 12.32
C TRP A 77 -2.65 -12.80 11.84
N ALA A 78 -2.85 -13.12 10.57
CA ALA A 78 -4.16 -13.27 9.98
C ALA A 78 -4.97 -14.39 10.67
N ARG A 79 -4.36 -15.54 10.95
CA ARG A 79 -4.99 -16.64 11.67
C ARG A 79 -5.40 -16.25 13.10
N ALA A 80 -4.62 -15.40 13.75
CA ALA A 80 -4.84 -15.03 15.14
C ALA A 80 -5.86 -13.88 15.33
N ARG A 81 -5.93 -12.94 14.37
CA ARG A 81 -6.58 -11.64 14.61
C ARG A 81 -7.57 -11.20 13.54
N ARG A 82 -7.38 -11.60 12.28
CA ARG A 82 -8.12 -11.04 11.14
C ARG A 82 -9.63 -11.20 11.26
N ASP A 83 -10.09 -12.40 11.59
CA ASP A 83 -11.53 -12.70 11.58
C ASP A 83 -12.29 -11.93 12.65
N ALA A 84 -11.71 -11.76 13.83
CA ALA A 84 -12.30 -10.96 14.90
C ALA A 84 -12.38 -9.47 14.50
N MET A 85 -11.34 -8.92 13.88
CA MET A 85 -11.32 -7.54 13.38
C MET A 85 -12.39 -7.35 12.30
N VAL A 86 -12.42 -8.22 11.29
CA VAL A 86 -13.38 -8.15 10.17
C VAL A 86 -14.82 -8.24 10.68
N SER A 87 -15.11 -9.13 11.65
CA SER A 87 -16.43 -9.27 12.25
C SER A 87 -16.91 -7.98 12.94
N ARG A 88 -16.02 -7.27 13.64
CA ARG A 88 -16.36 -5.98 14.25
C ARG A 88 -16.68 -4.90 13.22
N VAL A 89 -15.87 -4.83 12.15
CA VAL A 89 -16.12 -3.90 11.04
C VAL A 89 -17.44 -4.23 10.35
N ASP A 90 -17.75 -5.51 10.10
CA ASP A 90 -18.99 -5.95 9.47
C ASP A 90 -20.24 -5.66 10.33
N THR A 91 -20.08 -5.59 11.64
CA THR A 91 -21.17 -5.16 12.54
C THR A 91 -21.50 -3.69 12.34
N LEU A 92 -20.49 -2.85 12.11
CA LEU A 92 -20.69 -1.41 11.89
C LEU A 92 -21.10 -1.08 10.46
N VAL A 93 -20.56 -1.81 9.49
CA VAL A 93 -20.83 -1.60 8.07
C VAL A 93 -21.16 -2.95 7.41
N PRO A 94 -22.41 -3.42 7.53
CA PRO A 94 -22.83 -4.70 6.96
C PRO A 94 -22.74 -4.72 5.43
N GLY A 95 -22.42 -5.89 4.85
CA GLY A 95 -22.44 -6.09 3.40
C GLY A 95 -21.27 -5.51 2.64
N ILE A 96 -20.10 -5.38 3.26
CA ILE A 96 -18.85 -5.04 2.57
C ILE A 96 -18.44 -6.21 1.66
N GLU A 97 -18.28 -5.93 0.37
CA GLU A 97 -17.72 -6.89 -0.56
C GLU A 97 -16.20 -6.86 -0.53
N ARG A 98 -15.58 -8.03 -0.44
CA ARG A 98 -14.11 -8.20 -0.40
C ARG A 98 -13.66 -9.14 -1.52
N PRO A 99 -13.34 -8.61 -2.72
CA PRO A 99 -12.95 -9.43 -3.88
C PRO A 99 -11.73 -10.33 -3.65
N GLY A 100 -10.94 -10.03 -2.63
CA GLY A 100 -9.80 -10.83 -2.22
C GLY A 100 -8.58 -10.00 -1.83
N LEU A 101 -7.63 -10.69 -1.21
CA LEU A 101 -6.31 -10.18 -0.89
C LEU A 101 -5.32 -10.71 -1.91
N ARG A 102 -4.59 -9.82 -2.56
CA ARG A 102 -3.52 -10.19 -3.48
C ARG A 102 -2.18 -10.10 -2.76
N ARG A 103 -1.47 -11.22 -2.74
CA ARG A 103 -0.07 -11.31 -2.29
C ARG A 103 0.82 -11.08 -3.48
N THR A 104 1.74 -10.16 -3.35
CA THR A 104 2.62 -9.74 -4.44
C THR A 104 4.05 -9.55 -3.94
N ARG A 105 4.98 -9.48 -4.88
CA ARG A 105 6.35 -9.04 -4.65
C ARG A 105 6.57 -7.75 -5.42
N LEU A 106 7.16 -6.76 -4.78
CA LEU A 106 7.65 -5.59 -5.48
C LEU A 106 8.82 -6.02 -6.37
N ASP A 107 8.63 -5.92 -7.68
CA ASP A 107 9.65 -6.21 -8.68
C ASP A 107 10.58 -5.01 -8.84
N ARG A 108 10.00 -3.86 -9.14
CA ARG A 108 10.74 -2.61 -9.30
C ARG A 108 9.89 -1.38 -9.03
N SER A 109 10.58 -0.27 -8.80
CA SER A 109 9.99 1.06 -8.75
C SER A 109 10.72 1.99 -9.72
N VAL A 110 9.95 2.80 -10.44
CA VAL A 110 10.44 3.86 -11.31
C VAL A 110 10.02 5.19 -10.70
N THR A 111 10.97 6.04 -10.35
CA THR A 111 10.71 7.37 -9.79
C THR A 111 11.01 8.43 -10.84
N HIS A 112 10.01 9.24 -11.18
CA HIS A 112 10.13 10.35 -12.13
C HIS A 112 10.33 11.69 -11.40
N ASP A 113 9.76 11.84 -10.20
CA ASP A 113 9.92 13.02 -9.36
C ASP A 113 9.94 12.64 -7.88
N ALA A 114 11.09 12.81 -7.24
CA ALA A 114 11.29 12.50 -5.83
C ALA A 114 11.01 13.70 -4.89
N VAL A 115 10.65 14.88 -5.44
CA VAL A 115 10.51 16.13 -4.68
C VAL A 115 9.06 16.43 -4.36
N ARG A 116 8.18 16.29 -5.34
CA ARG A 116 6.75 16.55 -5.17
C ARG A 116 6.08 15.43 -4.38
N SER A 117 5.06 15.81 -3.61
CA SER A 117 4.21 14.85 -2.90
C SER A 117 3.06 14.43 -3.79
N ALA A 118 2.72 13.15 -3.77
CA ALA A 118 1.57 12.63 -4.49
C ALA A 118 0.26 13.09 -3.84
N GLY A 119 -0.70 13.51 -4.64
CA GLY A 119 -2.08 13.79 -4.23
C GLY A 119 -3.05 12.68 -4.61
N LEU A 120 -2.61 11.74 -5.46
CA LEU A 120 -3.40 10.62 -5.94
C LEU A 120 -2.56 9.36 -6.07
N LEU A 121 -3.16 8.23 -5.70
CA LEU A 121 -2.69 6.89 -6.02
C LEU A 121 -3.62 6.28 -7.07
N ALA A 122 -3.06 5.66 -8.11
CA ALA A 122 -3.86 4.88 -9.05
C ALA A 122 -3.35 3.44 -9.12
N VAL A 123 -4.27 2.48 -9.14
CA VAL A 123 -3.94 1.05 -9.09
C VAL A 123 -4.64 0.32 -10.22
N GLY A 124 -3.86 -0.40 -11.00
CA GLY A 124 -4.35 -1.21 -12.11
C GLY A 124 -3.66 -2.57 -12.17
N THR A 125 -4.28 -3.48 -12.91
CA THR A 125 -3.68 -4.79 -13.19
C THR A 125 -3.50 -4.94 -14.69
N VAL A 126 -2.27 -5.16 -15.13
CA VAL A 126 -1.89 -5.30 -16.53
C VAL A 126 -1.20 -6.63 -16.77
N ALA A 127 -1.09 -7.05 -18.04
CA ALA A 127 -0.19 -8.14 -18.37
C ALA A 127 1.27 -7.66 -18.18
N VAL A 128 2.16 -8.58 -17.82
CA VAL A 128 3.58 -8.21 -17.57
C VAL A 128 4.21 -7.58 -18.83
N ALA A 129 3.80 -8.01 -20.02
CA ALA A 129 4.27 -7.47 -21.28
C ALA A 129 3.88 -5.99 -21.51
N ASP A 130 2.82 -5.52 -20.86
CA ASP A 130 2.27 -4.16 -21.04
C ASP A 130 2.81 -3.16 -20.01
N VAL A 131 3.61 -3.62 -19.04
CA VAL A 131 4.09 -2.79 -17.91
C VAL A 131 4.87 -1.56 -18.39
N GLU A 132 5.74 -1.71 -19.40
CA GLU A 132 6.56 -0.61 -19.90
C GLU A 132 5.72 0.57 -20.43
N GLY A 133 4.56 0.28 -21.01
CA GLY A 133 3.63 1.29 -21.48
C GLY A 133 2.94 2.08 -20.35
N VAL A 134 3.01 1.57 -19.11
CA VAL A 134 2.32 2.18 -17.95
C VAL A 134 3.29 2.91 -17.02
N VAL A 135 4.56 2.47 -16.98
CA VAL A 135 5.57 3.05 -16.07
C VAL A 135 6.42 4.14 -16.72
N GLY A 136 6.21 4.40 -18.01
CA GLY A 136 6.91 5.46 -18.76
C GLY A 136 6.62 6.86 -18.19
N PRO A 137 7.48 7.85 -18.51
CA PRO A 137 7.31 9.20 -17.99
C PRO A 137 6.07 9.87 -18.57
N GLU A 138 5.19 10.35 -17.69
CA GLU A 138 3.98 11.09 -18.02
C GLU A 138 3.90 12.36 -17.19
N GLN A 139 3.22 13.40 -17.71
CA GLN A 139 3.06 14.64 -16.99
C GLN A 139 2.24 14.42 -15.71
N GLY A 140 2.85 14.69 -14.56
CA GLY A 140 2.23 14.52 -13.26
C GLY A 140 2.40 13.14 -12.64
N LEU A 141 2.95 12.15 -13.37
CA LEU A 141 3.38 10.87 -12.79
C LEU A 141 4.65 11.09 -11.97
N LEU A 142 4.62 10.71 -10.70
CA LEU A 142 5.74 10.89 -9.76
C LEU A 142 6.53 9.60 -9.57
N ALA A 143 5.83 8.48 -9.44
CA ALA A 143 6.44 7.16 -9.33
C ALA A 143 5.48 6.06 -9.79
N ALA A 144 6.05 4.92 -10.19
CA ALA A 144 5.33 3.70 -10.49
C ALA A 144 6.00 2.51 -9.81
N HIS A 145 5.19 1.68 -9.15
CA HIS A 145 5.62 0.49 -8.41
C HIS A 145 4.99 -0.74 -9.03
N VAL A 146 5.82 -1.63 -9.52
CA VAL A 146 5.40 -2.85 -10.21
C VAL A 146 5.44 -4.02 -9.23
N HIS A 147 4.30 -4.62 -9.00
CA HIS A 147 4.14 -5.80 -8.13
C HIS A 147 3.75 -7.01 -8.98
N LEU A 148 4.57 -8.05 -8.96
CA LEU A 148 4.24 -9.28 -9.66
C LEU A 148 3.29 -10.14 -8.83
N THR A 149 2.30 -10.74 -9.49
CA THR A 149 1.47 -11.80 -8.94
C THR A 149 2.27 -13.09 -8.76
N ALA A 150 1.81 -14.00 -7.92
CA ALA A 150 2.55 -15.22 -7.58
C ALA A 150 2.79 -16.15 -8.79
N ASP A 151 1.91 -16.12 -9.80
CA ASP A 151 2.04 -16.85 -11.07
C ASP A 151 2.99 -16.15 -12.06
N GLY A 152 3.34 -14.88 -11.83
CA GLY A 152 4.19 -14.09 -12.71
C GLY A 152 3.54 -13.66 -14.04
N GLU A 153 2.25 -13.92 -14.24
CA GLU A 153 1.57 -13.60 -15.51
C GLU A 153 1.06 -12.16 -15.54
N ARG A 154 0.75 -11.59 -14.39
CA ARG A 154 0.21 -10.24 -14.26
C ARG A 154 1.03 -9.38 -13.31
N ALA A 155 0.97 -8.09 -13.56
CA ALA A 155 1.50 -7.07 -12.67
C ALA A 155 0.36 -6.22 -12.12
N ILE A 156 0.40 -5.94 -10.82
CA ILE A 156 -0.37 -4.87 -10.20
C ILE A 156 0.55 -3.67 -10.21
N VAL A 157 0.16 -2.64 -10.94
CA VAL A 157 0.92 -1.39 -11.01
C VAL A 157 0.24 -0.36 -10.12
N VAL A 158 1.02 0.16 -9.17
CA VAL A 158 0.62 1.23 -8.26
C VAL A 158 1.37 2.49 -8.69
N THR A 159 0.65 3.52 -9.08
CA THR A 159 1.23 4.76 -9.58
C THR A 159 0.88 5.94 -8.69
N GLU A 160 1.86 6.80 -8.43
CA GLU A 160 1.73 8.02 -7.64
C GLU A 160 1.66 9.23 -8.58
N TRP A 161 0.65 10.07 -8.40
CA TRP A 161 0.38 11.22 -9.25
C TRP A 161 0.26 12.51 -8.44
N THR A 162 0.55 13.63 -9.08
CA THR A 162 0.32 14.94 -8.45
C THR A 162 -1.14 15.15 -8.08
N ASP A 163 -2.07 14.76 -8.97
CA ASP A 163 -3.51 14.96 -8.80
C ASP A 163 -4.32 14.10 -9.80
N THR A 164 -5.64 14.13 -9.63
CA THR A 164 -6.59 13.40 -10.48
C THR A 164 -6.57 13.88 -11.92
N ALA A 165 -6.45 15.19 -12.16
CA ALA A 165 -6.51 15.77 -13.51
C ALA A 165 -5.31 15.33 -14.36
N SER A 166 -4.12 15.28 -13.76
CA SER A 166 -2.90 14.78 -14.40
C SER A 166 -3.07 13.30 -14.81
N HIS A 167 -3.56 12.45 -13.89
CA HIS A 167 -3.82 11.05 -14.19
C HIS A 167 -4.87 10.88 -15.30
N GLU A 168 -5.99 11.60 -15.25
CA GLU A 168 -7.05 11.53 -16.28
C GLU A 168 -6.55 11.95 -17.67
N THR A 169 -5.68 12.93 -17.70
CA THR A 169 -5.11 13.42 -18.96
C THR A 169 -4.16 12.38 -19.56
N ALA A 170 -3.27 11.82 -18.76
CA ALA A 170 -2.28 10.84 -19.19
C ALA A 170 -2.90 9.49 -19.59
N THR A 171 -3.98 9.07 -18.90
CA THR A 171 -4.60 7.75 -19.12
C THR A 171 -5.81 7.78 -20.04
N ARG A 172 -6.04 8.87 -20.77
CA ARG A 172 -7.17 9.00 -21.68
C ARG A 172 -7.13 7.91 -22.76
N GLY A 173 -8.10 6.98 -22.68
CA GLY A 173 -8.19 5.84 -23.59
C GLY A 173 -7.36 4.61 -23.19
N ALA A 174 -6.65 4.66 -22.05
CA ALA A 174 -5.94 3.53 -21.47
C ALA A 174 -6.86 2.65 -20.60
N PRO A 175 -6.42 1.44 -20.20
CA PRO A 175 -7.12 0.62 -19.23
C PRO A 175 -7.44 1.40 -17.96
N ALA A 176 -8.63 1.18 -17.40
CA ALA A 176 -9.08 1.88 -16.22
C ALA A 176 -8.24 1.49 -15.00
N PHE A 177 -7.55 2.48 -14.42
CA PHE A 177 -6.94 2.39 -13.11
C PHE A 177 -7.92 2.94 -12.07
N GLU A 178 -8.10 2.24 -10.98
CA GLU A 178 -8.87 2.74 -9.86
C GLU A 178 -8.05 3.77 -9.09
N ARG A 179 -8.69 4.86 -8.68
CA ARG A 179 -8.05 6.04 -8.10
C ARG A 179 -8.40 6.18 -6.64
N TYR A 180 -7.39 6.55 -5.85
CA TYR A 180 -7.48 6.60 -4.41
C TYR A 180 -6.76 7.80 -3.82
N THR A 181 -7.25 8.28 -2.68
CA THR A 181 -6.57 9.27 -1.84
C THR A 181 -6.19 8.63 -0.51
N LEU A 182 -5.03 9.00 0.02
CA LEU A 182 -4.57 8.50 1.32
C LEU A 182 -5.52 8.98 2.42
N HIS A 183 -5.98 8.04 3.26
CA HIS A 183 -6.76 8.31 4.46
C HIS A 183 -5.91 8.18 5.72
N HIS A 184 -5.14 7.09 5.85
CA HIS A 184 -4.29 6.86 7.01
C HIS A 184 -3.08 5.98 6.69
N SER A 185 -2.00 6.13 7.49
CA SER A 185 -0.79 5.30 7.40
C SER A 185 -0.30 4.92 8.78
N PHE A 186 0.01 3.64 8.95
CA PHE A 186 0.83 3.11 10.04
C PHE A 186 2.19 2.74 9.48
N LEU A 187 3.23 3.41 9.96
CA LEU A 187 4.61 3.10 9.63
C LEU A 187 5.27 2.51 10.87
N HIS A 188 5.99 1.42 10.69
CA HIS A 188 6.84 0.92 11.75
C HIS A 188 8.18 1.62 11.63
N ASP A 189 8.61 2.28 12.70
CA ASP A 189 9.90 2.97 12.71
C ASP A 189 11.00 1.98 12.30
N ARG A 190 11.84 2.42 11.40
CA ARG A 190 13.08 1.69 11.07
C ARG A 190 13.81 1.51 12.39
N VAL A 191 13.87 0.27 12.89
CA VAL A 191 14.74 -0.06 14.03
C VAL A 191 16.12 0.48 13.67
N GLY A 192 16.55 1.50 14.40
CA GLY A 192 17.78 2.19 14.15
C GLY A 192 18.92 1.17 14.14
N THR A 193 19.70 1.17 13.09
CA THR A 193 21.05 0.62 13.11
C THR A 193 21.78 1.35 14.23
N VAL A 194 21.96 0.69 15.36
CA VAL A 194 22.86 1.15 16.42
C VAL A 194 24.24 1.28 15.75
N PRO A 195 24.86 2.46 15.72
CA PRO A 195 26.23 2.55 15.29
C PRO A 195 27.05 1.73 16.28
N GLY A 196 27.69 0.66 15.79
CA GLY A 196 28.57 -0.14 16.60
C GLY A 196 29.66 0.75 17.20
N ASP A 197 29.73 0.72 18.54
CA ASP A 197 30.80 1.32 19.31
C ASP A 197 32.15 0.72 18.85
N ALA A 198 32.82 1.44 17.95
CA ALA A 198 34.23 1.22 17.67
C ALA A 198 35.05 1.92 18.77
N GLU A 199 34.96 1.46 20.00
CA GLU A 199 35.97 1.81 21.00
C GLU A 199 37.25 1.04 20.72
N GLY A 200 38.12 1.76 20.02
CA GLY A 200 39.52 1.39 19.88
C GLY A 200 40.22 1.33 21.22
N GLN A 201 40.52 0.15 21.65
CA GLN A 201 41.41 -0.09 22.79
C GLN A 201 42.85 0.20 22.38
N MET A 202 43.27 1.45 22.53
CA MET A 202 44.67 1.85 22.50
C MET A 202 45.31 1.46 23.84
N ARG A 203 45.91 0.29 23.92
CA ARG A 203 46.83 -0.07 25.06
C ARG A 203 48.26 0.24 24.69
N ARG A 204 48.80 1.16 25.48
CA ARG A 204 50.23 1.45 25.57
C ARG A 204 50.93 0.20 26.18
N GLY A 205 52.12 -0.08 25.69
CA GLY A 205 53.13 -0.94 26.20
C GLY A 205 54.42 -0.68 25.46
#